data_55fb1c78f2e0efa4f305eeba16a048cc
#
_entry.id   55fb1c78f2e0efa4f305eeba16a048cc
#
_cell.length_a   1.000
_cell.length_b   1.000
_cell.length_c   1.000
_cell.angle_alpha   90.00
_cell.angle_beta   90.00
_cell.angle_gamma   90.00
#
_symmetry.space_group_name_H-M   'P 1'
#
loop_
_entity.id
_entity.type
_entity.pdbx_description
1 polymer ?
#
loop_
_entity_poly.entity_id
_entity_poly.type
_entity_poly.pdbx_seq_one_letter_code
_entity_poly.pdbx_strand_id
1 'polypeptide(L)'
;GGLDSTLTLLAAAYAFSRAGYPMEGLVGITMPGMGTGSRTLQNALKLMELIGCKTLTIPIAPAVAQHFSDIGQNPDVHDIAYENSQARERTQIIMDYANKIGGLALGTGDLSELALGWCTYNGDQMSMYNMSASVPKTLIRHLVRYAGGKLGGAIMPIVEDILDTPISPELIPSKEGELTQRTEDTLGAYALHDFFLYHMMDSGASPLKLFPLAKTAFDGQYD
;
A
#
# COMPACT_ATOMS: atom_id res chain seq x y z
N GLY A 1 -6.24 -1.68 -4.10
CA GLY A 1 -6.80 -2.50 -3.20
C GLY A 1 -5.97 -3.05 -2.04
N GLY A 2 -4.67 -2.75 -1.88
CA GLY A 2 -3.90 -3.17 -0.71
C GLY A 2 -4.22 -2.32 0.53
N LEU A 3 -3.68 -2.75 1.68
CA LEU A 3 -3.97 -2.17 3.00
C LEU A 3 -3.65 -0.67 3.08
N ASP A 4 -2.46 -0.28 2.60
CA ASP A 4 -1.94 1.09 2.68
C ASP A 4 -2.73 2.06 1.80
N SER A 5 -3.00 1.66 0.55
CA SER A 5 -3.83 2.44 -0.36
C SER A 5 -5.27 2.58 0.13
N THR A 6 -5.77 1.59 0.85
CA THR A 6 -7.09 1.65 1.50
C THR A 6 -7.10 2.70 2.61
N LEU A 7 -6.08 2.72 3.49
CA LEU A 7 -5.97 3.76 4.52
C LEU A 7 -5.92 5.15 3.90
N THR A 8 -5.09 5.34 2.87
CA THR A 8 -4.97 6.62 2.16
C THR A 8 -6.32 7.09 1.59
N LEU A 9 -7.05 6.20 0.92
CA LEU A 9 -8.36 6.51 0.35
C LEU A 9 -9.39 6.86 1.43
N LEU A 10 -9.48 6.06 2.50
CA LEU A 10 -10.43 6.30 3.61
C LEU A 10 -10.12 7.60 4.35
N ALA A 11 -8.85 7.89 4.62
CA ALA A 11 -8.43 9.11 5.29
C ALA A 11 -8.70 10.36 4.42
N ALA A 12 -8.42 10.29 3.12
CA ALA A 12 -8.76 11.37 2.18
C ALA A 12 -10.26 11.60 2.09
N ALA A 13 -11.06 10.53 1.98
CA ALA A 13 -12.52 10.63 1.96
C ALA A 13 -13.08 11.22 3.25
N TYR A 14 -12.54 10.81 4.40
CA TYR A 14 -12.92 11.38 5.69
C TYR A 14 -12.57 12.88 5.78
N ALA A 15 -11.38 13.27 5.32
CA ALA A 15 -10.98 14.68 5.27
C ALA A 15 -11.89 15.52 4.37
N PHE A 16 -12.25 15.02 3.17
CA PHE A 16 -13.19 15.68 2.26
C PHE A 16 -14.56 15.85 2.90
N SER A 17 -15.09 14.80 3.51
CA SER A 17 -16.36 14.84 4.24
C SER A 17 -16.35 15.88 5.36
N ARG A 18 -15.27 15.92 6.14
CA ARG A 18 -15.14 16.88 7.26
C ARG A 18 -14.99 18.34 6.81
N ALA A 19 -14.33 18.54 5.67
CA ALA A 19 -14.13 19.87 5.08
C ALA A 19 -15.31 20.35 4.22
N GLY A 20 -16.31 19.48 3.98
CA GLY A 20 -17.47 19.80 3.13
C GLY A 20 -17.12 19.87 1.63
N TYR A 21 -16.04 19.21 1.21
CA TYR A 21 -15.68 19.11 -0.21
C TYR A 21 -16.49 18.02 -0.91
N PRO A 22 -16.83 18.21 -2.20
CA PRO A 22 -17.53 17.19 -2.99
C PRO A 22 -16.61 15.98 -3.23
N MET A 23 -17.14 14.75 -3.07
CA MET A 23 -16.36 13.51 -3.24
C MET A 23 -15.85 13.31 -4.65
N GLU A 24 -16.45 13.94 -5.67
CA GLU A 24 -15.97 13.93 -7.05
C GLU A 24 -14.62 14.62 -7.23
N GLY A 25 -14.20 15.46 -6.29
CA GLY A 25 -12.85 16.03 -6.21
C GLY A 25 -11.79 15.02 -5.78
N LEU A 26 -12.18 13.90 -5.18
CA LEU A 26 -11.31 12.78 -4.87
C LEU A 26 -11.29 11.80 -6.04
N VAL A 27 -10.10 11.50 -6.58
CA VAL A 27 -9.94 10.58 -7.70
C VAL A 27 -9.23 9.32 -7.23
N GLY A 28 -9.93 8.19 -7.27
CA GLY A 28 -9.35 6.88 -7.05
C GLY A 28 -8.92 6.24 -8.39
N ILE A 29 -7.66 5.83 -8.49
CA ILE A 29 -7.13 5.20 -9.68
C ILE A 29 -6.72 3.76 -9.35
N THR A 30 -7.35 2.77 -10.01
CA THR A 30 -6.89 1.39 -9.96
C THR A 30 -6.11 1.06 -11.22
N MET A 31 -4.94 0.47 -11.05
CA MET A 31 -4.00 0.19 -12.14
C MET A 31 -3.63 -1.30 -12.11
N PRO A 32 -4.51 -2.17 -12.64
CA PRO A 32 -4.23 -3.59 -12.65
C PRO A 32 -2.98 -3.88 -13.51
N GLY A 33 -2.03 -4.59 -12.90
CA GLY A 33 -0.82 -5.09 -13.54
C GLY A 33 -0.85 -6.61 -13.68
N MET A 34 0.30 -7.21 -13.94
CA MET A 34 0.44 -8.63 -14.24
C MET A 34 0.14 -9.54 -13.03
N GLY A 35 0.37 -9.06 -11.79
CA GLY A 35 0.11 -9.80 -10.55
C GLY A 35 -1.16 -9.39 -9.81
N THR A 36 -2.00 -8.51 -10.36
CA THR A 36 -3.17 -8.00 -9.65
C THR A 36 -4.28 -9.06 -9.57
N GLY A 37 -4.62 -9.49 -8.36
CA GLY A 37 -5.69 -10.46 -8.12
C GLY A 37 -7.09 -9.89 -8.41
N SER A 38 -8.01 -10.75 -8.83
CA SER A 38 -9.41 -10.37 -9.11
C SER A 38 -10.10 -9.83 -7.85
N ARG A 39 -9.89 -10.45 -6.68
CA ARG A 39 -10.45 -10.01 -5.39
C ARG A 39 -9.97 -8.60 -5.02
N THR A 40 -8.68 -8.33 -5.12
CA THR A 40 -8.09 -7.01 -4.82
C THR A 40 -8.64 -5.92 -5.72
N LEU A 41 -8.77 -6.21 -7.02
CA LEU A 41 -9.37 -5.26 -7.98
C LEU A 41 -10.84 -4.98 -7.66
N GLN A 42 -11.64 -6.02 -7.40
CA GLN A 42 -13.06 -5.87 -7.06
C GLN A 42 -13.25 -5.09 -5.76
N ASN A 43 -12.46 -5.35 -4.73
CA ASN A 43 -12.50 -4.61 -3.47
C ASN A 43 -12.17 -3.13 -3.68
N ALA A 44 -11.15 -2.82 -4.49
CA ALA A 44 -10.79 -1.44 -4.80
C ALA A 44 -11.94 -0.70 -5.50
N LEU A 45 -12.52 -1.30 -6.53
CA LEU A 45 -13.64 -0.71 -7.29
C LEU A 45 -14.86 -0.51 -6.41
N LYS A 46 -15.22 -1.53 -5.62
CA LYS A 46 -16.39 -1.45 -4.73
C LYS A 46 -16.22 -0.42 -3.62
N LEU A 47 -15.03 -0.33 -3.04
CA LEU A 47 -14.73 0.67 -2.03
C LEU A 47 -14.86 2.09 -2.59
N MET A 48 -14.27 2.36 -3.78
CA MET A 48 -14.36 3.66 -4.45
C MET A 48 -15.81 4.03 -4.82
N GLU A 49 -16.61 3.06 -5.27
CA GLU A 49 -18.03 3.23 -5.55
C GLU A 49 -18.80 3.65 -4.28
N LEU A 50 -18.60 2.93 -3.17
CA LEU A 50 -19.28 3.21 -1.89
C LEU A 50 -18.88 4.55 -1.27
N ILE A 51 -17.65 4.99 -1.48
CA ILE A 51 -17.17 6.32 -1.08
C ILE A 51 -17.78 7.41 -1.97
N GLY A 52 -18.12 7.10 -3.22
CA GLY A 52 -18.65 8.06 -4.19
C GLY A 52 -17.57 8.95 -4.81
N CYS A 53 -16.31 8.52 -4.80
CA CYS A 53 -15.22 9.25 -5.46
C CYS A 53 -15.19 8.96 -6.97
N LYS A 54 -14.56 9.84 -7.74
CA LYS A 54 -14.31 9.60 -9.16
C LYS A 54 -13.37 8.40 -9.33
N THR A 55 -13.78 7.40 -10.08
CA THR A 55 -13.02 6.16 -10.27
C THR A 55 -12.46 6.05 -11.67
N LEU A 56 -11.19 5.69 -11.78
CA LEU A 56 -10.50 5.37 -13.03
C LEU A 56 -9.86 3.99 -12.94
N THR A 57 -9.95 3.25 -14.05
CA THR A 57 -9.23 1.98 -14.22
C THR A 57 -8.28 2.11 -15.39
N ILE A 58 -6.97 2.03 -15.11
CA ILE A 58 -5.91 2.18 -16.10
C ILE A 58 -5.01 0.94 -16.05
N PRO A 59 -5.21 -0.06 -16.93
CA PRO A 59 -4.36 -1.23 -16.99
C PRO A 59 -2.93 -0.84 -17.40
N ILE A 60 -1.93 -1.29 -16.62
CA ILE A 60 -0.52 -0.96 -16.89
C ILE A 60 0.19 -2.02 -17.75
N ALA A 61 -0.39 -3.22 -17.91
CA ALA A 61 0.27 -4.32 -18.59
C ALA A 61 0.76 -3.98 -20.02
N PRO A 62 0.03 -3.24 -20.87
CA PRO A 62 0.53 -2.89 -22.21
C PRO A 62 1.77 -1.99 -22.17
N ALA A 63 1.80 -0.97 -21.30
CA ALA A 63 2.94 -0.06 -21.16
C ALA A 63 4.16 -0.78 -20.59
N VAL A 64 3.97 -1.62 -19.57
CA VAL A 64 5.04 -2.44 -18.99
C VAL A 64 5.59 -3.44 -20.00
N ALA A 65 4.75 -4.08 -20.81
CA ALA A 65 5.18 -5.00 -21.87
C ALA A 65 6.04 -4.29 -22.94
N GLN A 66 5.66 -3.07 -23.32
CA GLN A 66 6.48 -2.24 -24.23
C GLN A 66 7.82 -1.90 -23.58
N HIS A 67 7.80 -1.46 -22.32
CA HIS A 67 9.02 -1.16 -21.57
C HIS A 67 9.96 -2.37 -21.45
N PHE A 68 9.43 -3.57 -21.20
CA PHE A 68 10.23 -4.80 -21.19
C PHE A 68 10.91 -5.05 -22.54
N SER A 69 10.18 -4.86 -23.64
CA SER A 69 10.74 -4.96 -24.98
C SER A 69 11.89 -3.97 -25.19
N ASP A 70 11.72 -2.73 -24.76
CA ASP A 70 12.70 -1.65 -24.95
C ASP A 70 14.01 -1.88 -24.20
N ILE A 71 13.94 -2.47 -22.99
CA ILE A 71 15.13 -2.76 -22.16
C ILE A 71 15.64 -4.20 -22.32
N GLY A 72 15.00 -5.04 -23.14
CA GLY A 72 15.37 -6.45 -23.31
C GLY A 72 15.06 -7.34 -22.10
N GLN A 73 14.08 -6.97 -21.28
CA GLN A 73 13.64 -7.80 -20.14
C GLN A 73 12.82 -8.99 -20.65
N ASN A 74 13.18 -10.19 -20.21
CA ASN A 74 12.36 -11.38 -20.46
C ASN A 74 11.13 -11.37 -19.53
N PRO A 75 9.88 -11.35 -20.06
CA PRO A 75 8.67 -11.32 -19.25
C PRO A 75 8.44 -12.58 -18.38
N ASP A 76 9.12 -13.68 -18.68
CA ASP A 76 9.05 -14.92 -17.89
C ASP A 76 10.03 -14.91 -16.68
N VAL A 77 10.91 -13.91 -16.60
CA VAL A 77 11.85 -13.73 -15.48
C VAL A 77 11.30 -12.69 -14.51
N HIS A 78 10.78 -13.16 -13.39
CA HIS A 78 10.16 -12.34 -12.36
C HIS A 78 11.19 -11.85 -11.33
N ASP A 79 12.10 -11.01 -11.77
CA ASP A 79 13.17 -10.39 -10.97
C ASP A 79 12.80 -8.96 -10.52
N ILE A 80 13.76 -8.29 -9.90
CA ILE A 80 13.61 -6.90 -9.44
C ILE A 80 13.25 -5.94 -10.59
N ALA A 81 13.75 -6.16 -11.81
CA ALA A 81 13.41 -5.31 -12.94
C ALA A 81 11.95 -5.48 -13.34
N TYR A 82 11.45 -6.71 -13.30
CA TYR A 82 10.04 -7.05 -13.57
C TYR A 82 9.10 -6.36 -12.56
N GLU A 83 9.40 -6.41 -11.27
CA GLU A 83 8.58 -5.81 -10.23
C GLU A 83 8.64 -4.28 -10.25
N ASN A 84 9.86 -3.72 -10.29
CA ASN A 84 10.09 -2.29 -10.22
C ASN A 84 9.52 -1.53 -11.44
N SER A 85 9.53 -2.14 -12.62
CA SER A 85 8.94 -1.53 -13.82
C SER A 85 7.43 -1.30 -13.65
N GLN A 86 6.72 -2.25 -13.06
CA GLN A 86 5.29 -2.12 -12.78
C GLN A 86 5.01 -1.04 -11.72
N ALA A 87 5.83 -0.96 -10.67
CA ALA A 87 5.67 0.04 -9.62
C ALA A 87 5.92 1.45 -10.16
N ARG A 88 6.96 1.64 -11.00
CA ARG A 88 7.27 2.94 -11.62
C ARG A 88 6.21 3.38 -12.62
N GLU A 89 5.68 2.47 -13.42
CA GLU A 89 4.59 2.78 -14.36
C GLU A 89 3.35 3.32 -13.63
N ARG A 90 2.97 2.71 -12.50
CA ARG A 90 1.88 3.21 -11.67
C ARG A 90 2.16 4.62 -11.15
N THR A 91 3.37 4.87 -10.69
CA THR A 91 3.77 6.17 -10.17
C THR A 91 3.76 7.24 -11.25
N GLN A 92 4.29 6.94 -12.44
CA GLN A 92 4.26 7.84 -13.58
C GLN A 92 2.82 8.24 -13.92
N ILE A 93 1.92 7.28 -14.06
CA ILE A 93 0.50 7.55 -14.36
C ILE A 93 -0.14 8.46 -13.30
N ILE A 94 0.08 8.20 -12.01
CA ILE A 94 -0.52 9.00 -10.92
C ILE A 94 0.00 10.43 -10.96
N MET A 95 1.31 10.62 -11.15
CA MET A 95 1.94 11.94 -11.18
C MET A 95 1.47 12.76 -12.40
N ASP A 96 1.48 12.15 -13.59
CA ASP A 96 1.06 12.81 -14.82
C ASP A 96 -0.44 13.12 -14.81
N TYR A 97 -1.25 12.20 -14.24
CA TYR A 97 -2.68 12.46 -14.10
C TYR A 97 -2.96 13.59 -13.09
N ALA A 98 -2.23 13.64 -11.98
CA ALA A 98 -2.33 14.75 -11.03
C ALA A 98 -1.98 16.08 -11.69
N ASN A 99 -0.90 16.15 -12.49
CA ASN A 99 -0.55 17.33 -13.26
C ASN A 99 -1.66 17.73 -14.26
N LYS A 100 -2.23 16.74 -14.95
CA LYS A 100 -3.30 16.97 -15.96
C LYS A 100 -4.54 17.62 -15.36
N ILE A 101 -4.89 17.29 -14.13
CA ILE A 101 -6.10 17.79 -13.46
C ILE A 101 -5.83 18.94 -12.48
N GLY A 102 -4.57 19.37 -12.31
CA GLY A 102 -4.18 20.32 -11.27
C GLY A 102 -4.39 19.77 -9.84
N GLY A 103 -4.23 18.47 -9.67
CA GLY A 103 -4.44 17.77 -8.40
C GLY A 103 -3.16 17.49 -7.64
N LEU A 104 -3.31 16.79 -6.50
CA LEU A 104 -2.24 16.35 -5.62
C LEU A 104 -2.20 14.82 -5.57
N ALA A 105 -1.05 14.21 -5.90
CA ALA A 105 -0.85 12.78 -5.78
C ALA A 105 -0.58 12.39 -4.31
N LEU A 106 -1.48 11.57 -3.72
CA LEU A 106 -1.34 11.06 -2.37
C LEU A 106 -0.54 9.76 -2.36
N GLY A 107 0.47 9.71 -1.48
CA GLY A 107 1.30 8.53 -1.28
C GLY A 107 0.66 7.52 -0.33
N THR A 108 1.10 6.29 -0.47
CA THR A 108 0.62 5.14 0.31
C THR A 108 1.70 4.50 1.18
N GLY A 109 2.96 4.95 1.09
CA GLY A 109 4.07 4.43 1.90
C GLY A 109 3.89 4.70 3.38
N ASP A 110 4.24 3.74 4.22
CA ASP A 110 4.18 3.85 5.67
C ASP A 110 5.56 4.04 6.31
N LEU A 111 5.58 4.24 7.64
CA LEU A 111 6.82 4.43 8.40
C LEU A 111 7.75 3.22 8.29
N SER A 112 7.22 2.01 8.39
CA SER A 112 8.01 0.79 8.41
C SER A 112 8.67 0.52 7.07
N GLU A 113 7.93 0.70 5.95
CA GLU A 113 8.47 0.62 4.59
C GLU A 113 9.58 1.65 4.36
N LEU A 114 9.36 2.90 4.76
CA LEU A 114 10.35 3.97 4.64
C LEU A 114 11.61 3.70 5.47
N ALA A 115 11.46 3.20 6.70
CA ALA A 115 12.58 2.91 7.58
C ALA A 115 13.41 1.72 7.11
N LEU A 116 12.74 0.68 6.56
CA LEU A 116 13.40 -0.53 6.07
C LEU A 116 13.89 -0.40 4.62
N GLY A 117 13.51 0.67 3.90
CA GLY A 117 13.78 0.80 2.47
C GLY A 117 13.01 -0.21 1.61
N TRP A 118 11.90 -0.75 2.12
CA TRP A 118 11.07 -1.73 1.42
C TRP A 118 10.08 -1.05 0.47
N CYS A 119 10.61 -0.53 -0.60
CA CYS A 119 9.86 0.17 -1.63
C CYS A 119 10.65 0.22 -2.94
N THR A 120 9.99 0.44 -4.05
CA THR A 120 10.65 0.70 -5.32
C THR A 120 11.12 2.15 -5.38
N TYR A 121 12.44 2.37 -5.51
CA TYR A 121 12.99 3.71 -5.73
C TYR A 121 12.40 4.35 -7.00
N ASN A 122 11.97 5.60 -6.90
CA ASN A 122 11.20 6.32 -7.93
C ASN A 122 9.92 5.57 -8.38
N GLY A 123 9.35 4.75 -7.50
CA GLY A 123 8.11 4.02 -7.71
C GLY A 123 7.10 4.36 -6.63
N ASP A 124 6.62 3.34 -5.93
CA ASP A 124 5.58 3.41 -4.90
C ASP A 124 5.92 4.32 -3.70
N GLN A 125 7.20 4.58 -3.43
CA GLN A 125 7.62 5.55 -2.41
C GLN A 125 7.35 7.01 -2.80
N MET A 126 7.19 7.31 -4.10
CA MET A 126 7.07 8.69 -4.57
C MET A 126 5.63 9.19 -4.50
N SER A 127 5.49 10.40 -3.97
CA SER A 127 4.22 11.11 -3.90
C SER A 127 4.45 12.61 -3.75
N MET A 128 3.41 13.41 -4.02
CA MET A 128 3.44 14.84 -3.71
C MET A 128 3.15 15.07 -2.23
N TYR A 129 2.34 14.21 -1.60
CA TYR A 129 2.06 14.23 -0.17
C TYR A 129 1.83 12.81 0.34
N ASN A 130 2.59 12.39 1.35
CA ASN A 130 2.45 11.08 1.99
C ASN A 130 1.87 11.24 3.40
N MET A 131 0.60 10.88 3.56
CA MET A 131 -0.11 11.04 4.83
C MET A 131 0.23 9.95 5.87
N SER A 132 0.73 8.81 5.43
CA SER A 132 1.03 7.66 6.29
C SER A 132 2.51 7.52 6.64
N ALA A 133 3.36 8.50 6.29
CA ALA A 133 4.81 8.44 6.49
C ALA A 133 5.26 8.24 7.97
N SER A 134 4.42 8.59 8.92
CA SER A 134 4.67 8.40 10.36
C SER A 134 3.86 7.27 11.00
N VAL A 135 3.13 6.49 10.21
CA VAL A 135 2.26 5.41 10.69
C VAL A 135 2.98 4.08 10.49
N PRO A 136 3.25 3.31 11.57
CA PRO A 136 3.85 1.98 11.42
C PRO A 136 2.87 0.97 10.80
N LYS A 137 3.38 -0.01 10.09
CA LYS A 137 2.59 -1.04 9.36
C LYS A 137 1.56 -1.73 10.27
N THR A 138 1.94 -2.07 11.48
CA THR A 138 1.06 -2.74 12.44
C THR A 138 -0.14 -1.90 12.86
N LEU A 139 0.00 -0.57 12.87
CA LEU A 139 -1.10 0.35 13.22
C LEU A 139 -2.10 0.54 12.07
N ILE A 140 -1.66 0.36 10.82
CA ILE A 140 -2.50 0.62 9.63
C ILE A 140 -3.80 -0.20 9.67
N ARG A 141 -3.76 -1.47 10.05
CA ARG A 141 -4.95 -2.32 10.14
C ARG A 141 -6.01 -1.75 11.08
N HIS A 142 -5.59 -1.22 12.21
CA HIS A 142 -6.48 -0.58 13.19
C HIS A 142 -7.06 0.71 12.66
N LEU A 143 -6.24 1.53 11.98
CA LEU A 143 -6.68 2.79 11.39
C LEU A 143 -7.64 2.59 10.22
N VAL A 144 -7.42 1.58 9.38
CA VAL A 144 -8.33 1.21 8.28
C VAL A 144 -9.71 0.85 8.83
N ARG A 145 -9.78 0.00 9.87
CA ARG A 145 -11.04 -0.36 10.53
C ARG A 145 -11.72 0.86 11.16
N TYR A 146 -10.96 1.69 11.86
CA TYR A 146 -11.47 2.90 12.47
C TYR A 146 -12.00 3.90 11.44
N ALA A 147 -11.24 4.18 10.38
CA ALA A 147 -11.62 5.12 9.34
C ALA A 147 -12.84 4.63 8.54
N GLY A 148 -12.90 3.33 8.23
CA GLY A 148 -14.06 2.70 7.61
C GLY A 148 -15.34 2.89 8.44
N GLY A 149 -15.24 2.66 9.75
CA GLY A 149 -16.36 2.88 10.68
C GLY A 149 -16.82 4.34 10.75
N LYS A 150 -15.94 5.31 10.54
CA LYS A 150 -16.28 6.73 10.49
C LYS A 150 -17.00 7.16 9.21
N LEU A 151 -16.78 6.47 8.11
CA LEU A 151 -17.43 6.76 6.81
C LEU A 151 -18.78 6.04 6.66
N GLY A 152 -19.07 5.05 7.50
CA GLY A 152 -20.38 4.43 7.57
C GLY A 152 -20.40 2.91 7.40
N GLY A 153 -21.47 2.27 7.90
CA GLY A 153 -21.56 0.81 7.99
C GLY A 153 -21.56 0.07 6.63
N ALA A 154 -21.97 0.71 5.55
CA ALA A 154 -21.99 0.11 4.21
C ALA A 154 -20.58 -0.25 3.68
N ILE A 155 -19.54 0.46 4.14
CA ILE A 155 -18.14 0.25 3.72
C ILE A 155 -17.51 -0.93 4.49
N MET A 156 -17.96 -1.22 5.71
CA MET A 156 -17.31 -2.16 6.61
C MET A 156 -17.14 -3.59 6.05
N PRO A 157 -18.09 -4.19 5.34
CA PRO A 157 -17.88 -5.52 4.76
C PRO A 157 -16.68 -5.59 3.80
N ILE A 158 -16.48 -4.52 3.00
CA ILE A 158 -15.32 -4.44 2.08
C ILE A 158 -14.03 -4.17 2.86
N VAL A 159 -14.08 -3.34 3.89
CA VAL A 159 -12.94 -3.09 4.77
C VAL A 159 -12.46 -4.38 5.45
N GLU A 160 -13.37 -5.17 6.01
CA GLU A 160 -12.98 -6.44 6.66
C GLU A 160 -12.44 -7.45 5.63
N ASP A 161 -13.02 -7.52 4.42
CA ASP A 161 -12.49 -8.39 3.35
C ASP A 161 -11.06 -7.99 2.93
N ILE A 162 -10.76 -6.68 2.88
CA ILE A 162 -9.40 -6.18 2.64
C ILE A 162 -8.47 -6.54 3.81
N LEU A 163 -8.93 -6.38 5.04
CA LEU A 163 -8.17 -6.73 6.25
C LEU A 163 -7.86 -8.22 6.35
N ASP A 164 -8.71 -9.08 5.82
CA ASP A 164 -8.53 -10.53 5.77
C ASP A 164 -7.62 -10.97 4.59
N THR A 165 -7.25 -10.05 3.71
CA THR A 165 -6.32 -10.33 2.62
C THR A 165 -4.88 -10.27 3.15
N PRO A 166 -4.05 -11.29 2.92
CA PRO A 166 -2.65 -11.29 3.31
C PRO A 166 -1.85 -10.17 2.62
N ILE A 167 -0.86 -9.62 3.34
CA ILE A 167 0.02 -8.57 2.79
C ILE A 167 0.98 -9.19 1.79
N SER A 168 0.83 -8.80 0.52
CA SER A 168 1.73 -9.20 -0.57
C SER A 168 1.92 -8.06 -1.56
N PRO A 169 3.06 -7.95 -2.26
CA PRO A 169 3.31 -6.89 -3.22
C PRO A 169 2.44 -6.96 -4.49
N GLU A 170 1.77 -8.10 -4.78
CA GLU A 170 0.90 -8.32 -5.95
C GLU A 170 1.52 -7.89 -7.31
N LEU A 171 2.84 -8.04 -7.45
CA LEU A 171 3.58 -7.69 -8.67
C LEU A 171 3.86 -8.90 -9.54
N ILE A 172 3.93 -10.09 -8.93
CA ILE A 172 4.18 -11.36 -9.59
C ILE A 172 2.87 -12.12 -9.77
N PRO A 173 2.59 -12.67 -10.98
CA PRO A 173 1.43 -13.51 -11.21
C PRO A 173 1.44 -14.71 -10.26
N SER A 174 0.36 -14.92 -9.51
CA SER A 174 0.15 -16.11 -8.69
C SER A 174 -0.88 -17.02 -9.33
N LYS A 175 -0.74 -18.33 -9.15
CA LYS A 175 -1.85 -19.26 -9.45
C LYS A 175 -2.97 -19.02 -8.44
N GLU A 176 -4.22 -19.14 -8.87
CA GLU A 176 -5.37 -18.93 -7.97
C GLU A 176 -5.19 -19.74 -6.68
N GLY A 177 -5.18 -19.03 -5.53
CA GLY A 177 -5.06 -19.61 -4.21
C GLY A 177 -3.64 -19.73 -3.63
N GLU A 178 -2.58 -19.45 -4.40
CA GLU A 178 -1.21 -19.45 -3.89
C GLU A 178 -0.71 -18.00 -3.66
N LEU A 179 -0.29 -17.70 -2.43
CA LEU A 179 0.47 -16.50 -2.12
C LEU A 179 1.91 -16.74 -2.55
N THR A 180 2.30 -16.14 -3.65
CA THR A 180 3.64 -16.35 -4.24
C THR A 180 4.75 -15.73 -3.40
N GLN A 181 4.45 -14.70 -2.59
CA GLN A 181 5.43 -14.03 -1.75
C GLN A 181 4.72 -13.29 -0.59
N ARG A 182 5.12 -13.58 0.64
CA ARG A 182 4.75 -12.75 1.79
C ARG A 182 5.92 -11.82 2.10
N THR A 183 5.62 -10.55 2.28
CA THR A 183 6.64 -9.55 2.62
C THR A 183 7.41 -9.94 3.88
N GLU A 184 6.72 -10.45 4.89
CA GLU A 184 7.33 -10.86 6.17
C GLU A 184 8.23 -12.11 6.06
N ASP A 185 8.10 -12.93 5.01
CA ASP A 185 9.03 -14.04 4.77
C ASP A 185 10.44 -13.54 4.39
N THR A 186 10.52 -12.33 3.82
CA THR A 186 11.79 -11.70 3.44
C THR A 186 12.33 -10.76 4.51
N LEU A 187 11.47 -9.92 5.08
CA LEU A 187 11.85 -8.88 6.05
C LEU A 187 11.85 -9.35 7.50
N GLY A 188 11.13 -10.42 7.82
CA GLY A 188 10.72 -10.73 9.17
C GLY A 188 9.44 -9.99 9.57
N ALA A 189 8.95 -10.27 10.76
CA ALA A 189 7.66 -9.77 11.25
C ALA A 189 7.66 -8.25 11.46
N TYR A 190 6.69 -7.55 10.88
CA TYR A 190 6.52 -6.12 11.09
C TYR A 190 6.32 -5.74 12.56
N ALA A 191 5.75 -6.62 13.37
CA ALA A 191 5.62 -6.39 14.81
C ALA A 191 6.98 -6.15 15.50
N LEU A 192 8.03 -6.88 15.09
CA LEU A 192 9.38 -6.67 15.61
C LEU A 192 9.97 -5.35 15.10
N HIS A 193 9.85 -5.08 13.81
CA HIS A 193 10.37 -3.83 13.22
C HIS A 193 9.73 -2.60 13.86
N ASP A 194 8.41 -2.60 13.98
CA ASP A 194 7.66 -1.48 14.55
C ASP A 194 7.94 -1.29 16.04
N PHE A 195 8.16 -2.38 16.80
CA PHE A 195 8.62 -2.30 18.18
C PHE A 195 9.97 -1.57 18.28
N PHE A 196 10.94 -1.95 17.47
CA PHE A 196 12.24 -1.29 17.47
C PHE A 196 12.15 0.16 17.03
N LEU A 197 11.42 0.45 15.95
CA LEU A 197 11.22 1.80 15.44
C LEU A 197 10.56 2.70 16.49
N TYR A 198 9.49 2.23 17.11
CA TYR A 198 8.80 2.98 18.15
C TYR A 198 9.74 3.37 19.30
N HIS A 199 10.43 2.41 19.90
CA HIS A 199 11.30 2.67 21.04
C HIS A 199 12.56 3.49 20.68
N MET A 200 13.10 3.34 19.46
CA MET A 200 14.21 4.15 19.00
C MET A 200 13.78 5.62 18.80
N MET A 201 12.63 5.84 18.21
CA MET A 201 12.15 7.19 17.88
C MET A 201 11.56 7.91 19.10
N ASP A 202 10.78 7.23 19.92
CA ASP A 202 10.09 7.79 21.08
C ASP A 202 11.04 8.03 22.26
N SER A 203 11.87 7.05 22.61
CA SER A 203 12.73 7.11 23.81
C SER A 203 14.23 7.22 23.53
N GLY A 204 14.65 7.21 22.26
CA GLY A 204 16.08 7.24 21.90
C GLY A 204 16.84 6.01 22.41
N ALA A 205 16.17 4.88 22.61
CA ALA A 205 16.77 3.70 23.19
C ALA A 205 17.83 3.08 22.27
N SER A 206 18.99 2.73 22.84
CA SER A 206 20.06 2.07 22.07
C SER A 206 19.72 0.61 21.76
N PRO A 207 20.30 0.02 20.70
CA PRO A 207 20.10 -1.40 20.36
C PRO A 207 20.39 -2.36 21.52
N LEU A 208 21.44 -2.08 22.32
CA LEU A 208 21.78 -2.89 23.49
C LEU A 208 20.69 -2.91 24.56
N LYS A 209 19.92 -1.82 24.68
CA LYS A 209 18.77 -1.75 25.60
C LYS A 209 17.53 -2.39 24.99
N LEU A 210 17.34 -2.23 23.68
CA LEU A 210 16.13 -2.72 23.00
C LEU A 210 16.10 -4.24 22.85
N PHE A 211 17.24 -4.88 22.64
CA PHE A 211 17.28 -6.33 22.45
C PHE A 211 16.70 -7.12 23.64
N PRO A 212 17.12 -6.89 24.91
CA PRO A 212 16.49 -7.54 26.05
C PRO A 212 14.99 -7.23 26.22
N LEU A 213 14.58 -5.99 25.92
CA LEU A 213 13.17 -5.60 25.97
C LEU A 213 12.34 -6.36 24.94
N ALA A 214 12.85 -6.49 23.70
CA ALA A 214 12.18 -7.27 22.65
C ALA A 214 12.07 -8.74 23.02
N LYS A 215 13.12 -9.36 23.58
CA LYS A 215 13.05 -10.73 24.09
C LYS A 215 11.96 -10.94 25.13
N THR A 216 11.74 -9.97 26.02
CA THR A 216 10.70 -10.04 27.02
C THR A 216 9.30 -9.80 26.41
N ALA A 217 9.19 -8.82 25.49
CA ALA A 217 7.90 -8.45 24.89
C ALA A 217 7.35 -9.55 23.96
N PHE A 218 8.23 -10.30 23.31
CA PHE A 218 7.89 -11.32 22.31
C PHE A 218 8.28 -12.74 22.75
N ASP A 219 8.41 -12.96 24.06
CA ASP A 219 8.77 -14.27 24.61
C ASP A 219 7.82 -15.37 24.11
N GLY A 220 8.39 -16.45 23.54
CA GLY A 220 7.62 -17.56 22.98
C GLY A 220 6.88 -17.27 21.66
N GLN A 221 7.02 -16.08 21.07
CA GLN A 221 6.42 -15.74 19.78
C GLN A 221 7.39 -15.85 18.60
N TYR A 222 8.67 -15.57 18.84
CA TYR A 222 9.74 -15.66 17.84
C TYR A 222 10.95 -16.37 18.44
N ASP A 223 11.75 -17.05 17.61
CA ASP A 223 12.97 -17.76 17.97
C ASP A 223 14.16 -16.82 18.25
#